data_7c1c52bf3dc3bb41d813ddd31cc3b5b0
#
_entry.id   7c1c52bf3dc3bb41d813ddd31cc3b5b0
#
_cell.length_a   1.000
_cell.length_b   1.000
_cell.length_c   1.000
_cell.angle_alpha   90.00
_cell.angle_beta   90.00
_cell.angle_gamma   90.00
#
_symmetry.space_group_name_H-M   'P 1'
#
loop_
_entity.id
_entity.type
_entity.pdbx_description
1 polymer ?
#
loop_
_entity_poly.entity_id
_entity_poly.type
_entity_poly.pdbx_seq_one_letter_code
_entity_poly.pdbx_strand_id
1 'polypeptide(L)' 'MKLPDSYEVDRLRKMYPIGTRIRLISMTEEPYPLPPGSIGEVEMVDDGGNIHMKWECGRGLSLIAGVDIFEVIPAAPN' A
#
# COMPACT_ATOMS: atom_id res chain seq x y z
N MET A 1 -11.94 -7.15 15.68
CA MET A 1 -11.56 -6.93 14.26
C MET A 1 -11.23 -8.27 13.62
N LYS A 2 -11.79 -8.52 12.47
CA LYS A 2 -11.55 -9.75 11.74
C LYS A 2 -10.30 -9.58 10.86
N LEU A 3 -9.32 -10.47 11.01
CA LEU A 3 -8.17 -10.49 10.13
C LEU A 3 -8.58 -11.03 8.77
N PRO A 4 -7.96 -10.56 7.68
CA PRO A 4 -8.19 -11.13 6.36
C PRO A 4 -7.76 -12.61 6.35
N ASP A 5 -8.45 -13.42 5.60
CA ASP A 5 -8.05 -14.81 5.45
C ASP A 5 -6.86 -14.92 4.48
N SER A 6 -6.28 -16.12 4.39
CA SER A 6 -5.10 -16.33 3.55
C SER A 6 -5.39 -16.09 2.07
N TYR A 7 -6.61 -16.31 1.63
CA TYR A 7 -7.02 -16.06 0.25
C TYR A 7 -6.94 -14.58 -0.07
N GLU A 8 -7.47 -13.72 0.82
CA GLU A 8 -7.42 -12.27 0.64
C GLU A 8 -5.98 -11.75 0.65
N VAL A 9 -5.14 -12.28 1.54
CA VAL A 9 -3.73 -11.88 1.61
C VAL A 9 -3.02 -12.28 0.32
N ASP A 10 -3.24 -13.49 -0.17
CA ASP A 10 -2.64 -13.95 -1.42
C ASP A 10 -3.08 -13.10 -2.60
N ARG A 11 -4.35 -12.70 -2.62
CA ARG A 11 -4.87 -11.82 -3.66
C ARG A 11 -4.19 -10.45 -3.63
N LEU A 12 -3.99 -9.89 -2.44
CA LEU A 12 -3.29 -8.62 -2.28
C LEU A 12 -1.84 -8.73 -2.76
N ARG A 13 -1.18 -9.84 -2.46
CA ARG A 13 0.20 -10.06 -2.92
C ARG A 13 0.30 -10.13 -4.43
N LYS A 14 -0.73 -10.67 -5.08
CA LYS A 14 -0.77 -10.72 -6.55
C LYS A 14 -1.09 -9.36 -7.16
N MET A 15 -1.97 -8.59 -6.52
CA MET A 15 -2.34 -7.25 -6.99
C MET A 15 -1.20 -6.24 -6.80
N TYR A 16 -0.43 -6.40 -5.73
CA TYR A 16 0.61 -5.44 -5.34
C TYR A 16 1.94 -6.16 -5.11
N PRO A 17 2.57 -6.68 -6.19
CA PRO A 17 3.88 -7.33 -6.05
C PRO A 17 4.95 -6.35 -5.56
N ILE A 18 6.01 -6.89 -5.01
CA ILE A 18 7.16 -6.11 -4.55
C ILE A 18 7.65 -5.21 -5.69
N GLY A 19 7.86 -3.94 -5.38
CA GLY A 19 8.29 -2.94 -6.35
C GLY A 19 7.17 -2.21 -7.07
N THR A 20 5.91 -2.59 -6.84
CA THR A 20 4.78 -1.86 -7.41
C THR A 20 4.80 -0.42 -6.90
N ARG A 21 4.74 0.55 -7.81
CA ARG A 21 4.69 1.95 -7.43
C ARG A 21 3.26 2.38 -7.18
N ILE A 22 3.08 3.16 -6.11
CA ILE A 22 1.77 3.57 -5.65
C ILE A 22 1.78 5.06 -5.36
N ARG A 23 0.67 5.74 -5.74
CA ARG A 23 0.39 7.12 -5.34
C ARG A 23 -0.73 7.11 -4.33
N LEU A 24 -0.50 7.73 -3.17
CA LEU A 24 -1.52 7.86 -2.14
C LEU A 24 -2.54 8.92 -2.54
N ILE A 25 -3.82 8.60 -2.39
CA ILE A 25 -4.91 9.54 -2.61
C ILE A 25 -5.41 10.07 -1.28
N SER A 26 -5.67 9.17 -0.31
CA SER A 26 -6.18 9.58 0.99
C SER A 26 -5.84 8.52 2.04
N MET A 27 -5.43 8.97 3.22
CA MET A 27 -5.11 8.13 4.37
C MET A 27 -5.74 8.81 5.59
N THR A 28 -6.90 8.31 6.06
CA THR A 28 -7.71 9.01 7.07
C THR A 28 -7.65 8.39 8.46
N GLU A 29 -7.25 7.11 8.57
CA GLU A 29 -7.21 6.40 9.86
C GLU A 29 -5.91 6.62 10.62
N GLU A 30 -4.98 7.34 10.03
CA GLU A 30 -3.65 7.55 10.59
C GLU A 30 -3.60 8.91 11.30
N PRO A 31 -3.10 8.99 12.57
CA PRO A 31 -2.97 10.27 13.26
C PRO A 31 -2.08 11.28 12.56
N TYR A 32 -1.05 10.79 11.87
CA TYR A 32 -0.10 11.64 11.13
C TYR A 32 -0.03 11.15 9.69
N PRO A 33 -1.09 11.36 8.92
CA PRO A 33 -1.15 10.78 7.57
C PRO A 33 -0.14 11.43 6.64
N LEU A 34 0.27 10.64 5.64
CA LEU A 34 1.03 11.20 4.53
C LEU A 34 0.11 12.09 3.70
N PRO A 35 0.66 13.16 3.08
CA PRO A 35 -0.16 14.01 2.22
C PRO A 35 -0.60 13.27 0.96
N PRO A 36 -1.79 13.63 0.43
CA PRO A 36 -2.20 13.12 -0.88
C PRO A 36 -1.14 13.39 -1.93
N GLY A 37 -0.94 12.43 -2.82
CA GLY A 37 0.09 12.53 -3.85
C GLY A 37 1.42 11.91 -3.47
N SER A 38 1.57 11.46 -2.21
CA SER A 38 2.80 10.76 -1.78
C SER A 38 3.01 9.51 -2.62
N ILE A 39 4.25 9.27 -3.00
CA ILE A 39 4.63 8.16 -3.87
C ILE A 39 5.57 7.21 -3.11
N GLY A 40 5.36 5.93 -3.29
CA GLY A 40 6.20 4.90 -2.74
C GLY A 40 6.12 3.61 -3.55
N GLU A 41 6.83 2.60 -3.09
CA GLU A 41 6.75 1.29 -3.71
C GLU A 41 6.52 0.21 -2.67
N VAL A 42 5.85 -0.85 -3.09
CA VAL A 42 5.52 -1.98 -2.22
C VAL A 42 6.78 -2.74 -1.84
N GLU A 43 6.98 -2.94 -0.55
CA GLU A 43 8.05 -3.80 -0.04
C GLU A 43 7.56 -5.22 0.19
N MET A 44 6.37 -5.38 0.75
CA MET A 44 5.74 -6.68 0.96
C MET A 44 4.31 -6.50 1.44
N VAL A 45 3.53 -7.56 1.38
CA VAL A 45 2.22 -7.64 2.05
C VAL A 45 2.37 -8.68 3.16
N ASP A 46 2.09 -8.29 4.40
CA ASP A 46 2.23 -9.21 5.53
C ASP A 46 1.00 -10.11 5.69
N ASP A 47 1.05 -11.04 6.65
CA ASP A 47 -0.02 -12.01 6.87
C ASP A 47 -1.32 -11.36 7.38
N GLY A 48 -1.24 -10.15 7.90
CA GLY A 48 -2.41 -9.37 8.31
C GLY A 48 -3.02 -8.55 7.18
N GLY A 49 -2.44 -8.61 5.98
CA GLY A 49 -2.93 -7.84 4.84
C GLY A 49 -2.45 -6.41 4.80
N ASN A 50 -1.47 -6.04 5.63
CA ASN A 50 -0.89 -4.71 5.58
C ASN A 50 0.12 -4.64 4.43
N ILE A 51 0.00 -3.59 3.62
CA ILE A 51 0.91 -3.38 2.49
C ILE A 51 2.03 -2.49 2.98
N HIS A 52 3.20 -3.09 3.19
CA HIS A 52 4.38 -2.36 3.66
C HIS A 52 4.97 -1.58 2.50
N MET A 53 5.23 -0.30 2.75
CA MET A 53 5.65 0.63 1.70
C MET A 53 7.01 1.23 2.01
N LYS A 54 7.74 1.50 0.95
CA LYS A 54 8.91 2.36 1.00
C LYS A 54 8.54 3.67 0.33
N TRP A 55 8.17 4.66 1.14
CA TRP A 55 7.75 5.97 0.64
C TRP A 55 8.96 6.83 0.28
N GLU A 56 8.83 7.64 -0.75
CA GLU A 56 9.92 8.52 -1.17
C GLU A 56 10.33 9.50 -0.08
N CYS A 57 9.40 9.90 0.76
CA CYS A 57 9.69 10.79 1.90
C CYS A 57 10.42 10.10 3.05
N GLY A 58 10.61 8.79 3.00
CA GLY A 58 11.32 8.03 4.04
C GLY A 58 10.47 7.54 5.19
N ARG A 59 9.18 7.87 5.25
CA ARG A 59 8.30 7.35 6.29
C ARG A 59 7.92 5.91 5.99
N GLY A 60 7.62 5.14 7.07
CA GLY A 60 7.36 3.71 6.97
C GLY A 60 5.91 3.30 7.18
N LEU A 61 4.94 4.16 6.86
CA LEU A 61 3.52 3.84 7.05
C LEU A 61 3.06 2.79 6.05
N SER A 62 2.33 1.78 6.54
CA SER A 62 1.73 0.76 5.70
C SER A 62 0.38 1.24 5.17
N LEU A 63 -0.05 0.67 4.05
CA LEU A 63 -1.39 0.88 3.50
C LEU A 63 -2.30 -0.26 3.93
N ILE A 64 -3.56 0.06 4.17
CA ILE A 64 -4.61 -0.93 4.48
C ILE A 64 -5.62 -0.89 3.35
N ALA A 65 -5.70 -1.98 2.59
CA ALA A 65 -6.67 -2.08 1.50
C ALA A 65 -8.10 -1.98 2.05
N GLY A 66 -8.93 -1.18 1.40
CA GLY A 66 -10.29 -0.94 1.84
C GLY A 66 -10.45 0.18 2.85
N VAL A 67 -9.34 0.69 3.42
CA VAL A 67 -9.32 1.82 4.37
C VAL A 67 -8.64 3.01 3.72
N ASP A 68 -7.40 2.81 3.27
CA ASP A 68 -6.64 3.86 2.58
C ASP A 68 -7.00 3.85 1.10
N ILE A 69 -6.99 5.02 0.48
CA ILE A 69 -7.29 5.17 -0.94
C ILE A 69 -6.01 5.48 -1.68
N PHE A 70 -5.67 4.66 -2.64
CA PHE A 70 -4.44 4.78 -3.40
C PHE A 70 -4.62 4.19 -4.80
N GLU A 71 -3.66 4.49 -5.67
CA GLU A 71 -3.67 3.96 -7.03
C GLU A 71 -2.30 3.44 -7.42
N VAL A 72 -2.27 2.44 -8.27
CA VAL A 72 -1.03 1.91 -8.84
C VAL A 72 -0.58 2.83 -9.97
N ILE A 73 0.70 3.19 -9.95
CA ILE A 73 1.31 3.96 -11.02
C ILE A 73 1.85 2.96 -12.03
N PRO A 74 1.36 2.98 -13.28
CA PRO A 74 1.87 2.05 -14.29
C PRO A 74 3.37 2.24 -14.51
N ALA A 75 4.05 1.15 -14.84
CA ALA A 75 5.45 1.23 -15.24
C ALA A 75 5.56 2.10 -16.49
N ALA A 76 6.62 2.92 -16.56
CA ALA A 76 6.85 3.73 -17.74
C ALA A 76 7.11 2.84 -18.95
N PRO A 77 6.55 3.15 -20.11
CA PRO A 77 6.86 2.39 -21.32
C PRO A 77 8.34 2.59 -21.71
N ASN A 78 8.94 1.54 -22.17
CA ASN A 78 10.33 1.60 -22.65
C ASN A 78 10.39 2.15 -24.07
#